data_712bb8567c7fc767b91cb4df54d01e5a
#
_entry.id   712bb8567c7fc767b91cb4df54d01e5a
#
_cell.length_a   1.000
_cell.length_b   1.000
_cell.length_c   1.000
_cell.angle_alpha   90.00
_cell.angle_beta   90.00
_cell.angle_gamma   90.00
#
_symmetry.space_group_name_H-M   'P 1'
#
loop_
_entity.id
_entity.type
_entity.pdbx_description
1 polymer ?
#
loop_
_entity_poly.entity_id
_entity_poly.type
_entity_poly.pdbx_seq_one_letter_code
_entity_poly.pdbx_strand_id
1 'polypeptide(L)'
;MLESEESVMILKKPDSLTYPGTSFCPGCAHGISDRIIAESVEALGMREKFIPTVDVACGAWSMDIWDFDTVMCAHGRPMAVAAGIKRARPDALVAAYLGDGAAYSIGTAETVHCALRNENIVAIVLNNGVFGMTGGQMAPTTLPGQKTASSVKGRDPKTQGGVFDIVKTIGYMDIAYLARAALDSPAGIIKAQKYIQ
;
A
#
# COMPACT_ATOMS: atom_id res chain seq x y z
N MET A 1 25.59 -41.41 13.95
CA MET A 1 24.96 -40.26 14.54
C MET A 1 25.02 -39.16 13.53
N LEU A 2 23.90 -38.87 12.87
CA LEU A 2 23.79 -37.75 11.94
C LEU A 2 23.22 -36.60 12.81
N GLU A 3 24.07 -35.62 13.11
CA GLU A 3 23.64 -34.36 13.72
C GLU A 3 22.78 -33.64 12.68
N SER A 4 21.50 -33.51 12.98
CA SER A 4 20.61 -32.61 12.25
C SER A 4 21.04 -31.18 12.55
N GLU A 5 21.69 -30.51 11.59
CA GLU A 5 21.82 -29.06 11.62
C GLU A 5 20.39 -28.48 11.54
N GLU A 6 19.83 -28.12 12.68
CA GLU A 6 18.69 -27.23 12.74
C GLU A 6 19.13 -25.91 12.12
N SER A 7 18.73 -25.68 10.87
CA SER A 7 18.92 -24.41 10.21
C SER A 7 18.07 -23.36 10.96
N VAL A 8 18.72 -22.59 11.82
CA VAL A 8 18.09 -21.40 12.40
C VAL A 8 17.78 -20.44 11.25
N MET A 9 16.52 -20.32 10.89
CA MET A 9 16.07 -19.35 9.89
C MET A 9 16.24 -17.95 10.47
N ILE A 10 17.39 -17.32 10.20
CA ILE A 10 17.63 -15.93 10.55
C ILE A 10 16.84 -15.09 9.55
N LEU A 11 15.81 -14.39 10.04
CA LEU A 11 15.08 -13.41 9.24
C LEU A 11 16.03 -12.27 8.87
N LYS A 12 16.61 -12.33 7.69
CA LYS A 12 17.49 -11.28 7.15
C LYS A 12 16.62 -10.07 6.76
N LYS A 13 17.12 -8.87 7.03
CA LYS A 13 16.57 -7.63 6.48
C LYS A 13 16.77 -7.63 4.96
N PRO A 14 15.75 -7.30 4.13
CA PRO A 14 15.94 -7.08 2.69
C PRO A 14 17.06 -6.08 2.41
N ASP A 15 17.84 -6.31 1.37
CA ASP A 15 18.95 -5.43 1.00
C ASP A 15 18.44 -4.08 0.47
N SER A 16 17.23 -4.06 -0.08
CA SER A 16 16.53 -2.85 -0.53
C SER A 16 15.91 -2.00 0.59
N LEU A 17 16.07 -2.38 1.86
CA LEU A 17 15.75 -1.52 2.99
C LEU A 17 17.04 -0.91 3.55
N THR A 18 17.19 0.40 3.44
CA THR A 18 18.39 1.12 3.87
C THR A 18 18.39 1.41 5.36
N TYR A 19 17.23 1.64 5.96
CA TYR A 19 17.09 2.03 7.34
C TYR A 19 16.57 0.90 8.23
N PRO A 20 17.13 0.68 9.44
CA PRO A 20 16.71 -0.40 10.33
C PRO A 20 15.42 -0.11 11.10
N GLY A 21 14.94 1.12 11.08
CA GLY A 21 13.74 1.57 11.78
C GLY A 21 12.68 2.12 10.84
N THR A 22 11.61 2.66 11.40
CA THR A 22 10.53 3.29 10.66
C THR A 22 9.96 4.46 11.46
N SER A 23 9.58 5.54 10.78
CA SER A 23 8.88 6.70 11.36
C SER A 23 7.37 6.52 11.43
N PHE A 24 6.86 5.38 10.98
CA PHE A 24 5.42 5.11 10.98
C PHE A 24 4.87 4.84 12.39
N CYS A 25 3.61 5.19 12.59
CA CYS A 25 2.92 4.92 13.84
C CYS A 25 2.83 3.40 14.11
N PRO A 26 2.97 2.96 15.36
CA PRO A 26 2.75 1.56 15.71
C PRO A 26 1.36 1.07 15.27
N GLY A 27 1.30 -0.06 14.58
CA GLY A 27 0.04 -0.68 14.13
C GLY A 27 -0.58 -0.08 12.88
N CYS A 28 0.00 0.97 12.25
CA CYS A 28 -0.55 1.54 11.01
C CYS A 28 -0.28 0.69 9.76
N ALA A 29 0.50 -0.38 9.90
CA ALA A 29 0.87 -1.35 8.87
C ALA A 29 1.84 -0.87 7.77
N HIS A 30 2.13 0.42 7.61
CA HIS A 30 3.08 0.90 6.59
C HIS A 30 4.46 0.24 6.69
N GLY A 31 5.07 0.21 7.88
CA GLY A 31 6.42 -0.39 8.04
C GLY A 31 6.47 -1.90 7.72
N ILE A 32 5.39 -2.65 8.03
CA ILE A 32 5.28 -4.06 7.67
C ILE A 32 5.13 -4.19 6.14
N SER A 33 4.29 -3.34 5.55
CA SER A 33 4.07 -3.33 4.11
C SER A 33 5.35 -3.00 3.33
N ASP A 34 6.12 -2.01 3.79
CA ASP A 34 7.39 -1.64 3.16
C ASP A 34 8.37 -2.81 3.12
N ARG A 35 8.42 -3.58 4.20
CA ARG A 35 9.25 -4.79 4.25
C ARG A 35 8.73 -5.87 3.29
N ILE A 36 7.42 -6.13 3.27
CA ILE A 36 6.82 -7.13 2.37
C ILE A 36 7.08 -6.77 0.90
N ILE A 37 6.95 -5.50 0.54
CA ILE A 37 7.21 -5.01 -0.81
C ILE A 37 8.68 -5.24 -1.17
N ALA A 38 9.61 -4.85 -0.29
CA ALA A 38 11.03 -5.05 -0.52
C ALA A 38 11.39 -6.53 -0.71
N GLU A 39 10.93 -7.42 0.19
CA GLU A 39 11.13 -8.87 0.08
C GLU A 39 10.54 -9.44 -1.21
N SER A 40 9.36 -8.97 -1.62
CA SER A 40 8.71 -9.45 -2.84
C SER A 40 9.45 -9.02 -4.10
N VAL A 41 9.88 -7.76 -4.17
CA VAL A 41 10.65 -7.21 -5.30
C VAL A 41 12.00 -7.92 -5.45
N GLU A 42 12.69 -8.20 -4.34
CA GLU A 42 13.94 -8.97 -4.34
C GLU A 42 13.72 -10.40 -4.78
N ALA A 43 12.69 -11.08 -4.27
CA ALA A 43 12.35 -12.44 -4.65
C ALA A 43 12.02 -12.59 -6.14
N LEU A 44 11.44 -11.55 -6.74
CA LEU A 44 11.16 -11.48 -8.18
C LEU A 44 12.40 -11.10 -9.02
N GLY A 45 13.52 -10.73 -8.39
CA GLY A 45 14.71 -10.24 -9.10
C GLY A 45 14.50 -8.92 -9.84
N MET A 46 13.55 -8.10 -9.39
CA MET A 46 13.12 -6.88 -10.08
C MET A 46 13.63 -5.59 -9.43
N ARG A 47 14.56 -5.66 -8.49
CA ARG A 47 15.07 -4.49 -7.75
C ARG A 47 15.45 -3.32 -8.65
N GLU A 48 16.28 -3.57 -9.67
CA GLU A 48 16.80 -2.54 -10.58
C GLU A 48 15.74 -2.00 -11.58
N LYS A 49 14.56 -2.62 -11.62
CA LYS A 49 13.46 -2.24 -12.51
C LYS A 49 12.21 -1.82 -11.77
N PHE A 50 12.23 -1.83 -10.45
CA PHE A 50 11.08 -1.45 -9.63
C PHE A 50 11.05 0.06 -9.44
N ILE A 51 9.94 0.67 -9.83
CA ILE A 51 9.68 2.11 -9.69
C ILE A 51 8.40 2.31 -8.91
N PRO A 52 8.46 2.48 -7.59
CA PRO A 52 7.30 2.83 -6.80
C PRO A 52 6.98 4.32 -6.94
N THR A 53 5.69 4.65 -7.08
CA THR A 53 5.18 5.99 -6.91
C THR A 53 4.52 6.11 -5.54
N VAL A 54 4.92 7.07 -4.73
CA VAL A 54 4.41 7.30 -3.38
C VAL A 54 3.61 8.57 -3.28
N ASP A 55 2.65 8.59 -2.39
CA ASP A 55 1.78 9.74 -2.16
C ASP A 55 2.43 10.76 -1.21
N VAL A 56 2.10 12.05 -1.35
CA VAL A 56 2.38 13.07 -0.33
C VAL A 56 1.44 12.87 0.85
N ALA A 57 1.73 11.81 1.61
CA ALA A 57 1.04 11.34 2.81
C ALA A 57 2.00 10.45 3.58
N CYS A 58 1.53 9.63 4.53
CA CYS A 58 2.41 8.73 5.31
C CYS A 58 3.30 7.85 4.42
N GLY A 59 2.81 7.39 3.27
CA GLY A 59 3.60 6.61 2.30
C GLY A 59 4.85 7.31 1.78
N ALA A 60 4.97 8.64 1.86
CA ALA A 60 6.18 9.37 1.46
C ALA A 60 7.41 8.98 2.29
N TRP A 61 7.23 8.60 3.55
CA TRP A 61 8.33 8.19 4.41
C TRP A 61 8.97 6.85 4.01
N SER A 62 8.34 6.09 3.13
CA SER A 62 8.96 4.92 2.50
C SER A 62 10.18 5.28 1.66
N MET A 63 10.28 6.51 1.16
CA MET A 63 11.45 7.01 0.43
C MET A 63 12.72 7.05 1.28
N ASP A 64 12.57 7.21 2.60
CA ASP A 64 13.72 7.26 3.53
C ASP A 64 14.28 5.87 3.83
N ILE A 65 13.50 4.82 3.56
CA ILE A 65 13.82 3.44 3.93
C ILE A 65 13.97 2.49 2.74
N TRP A 66 13.45 2.82 1.57
CA TRP A 66 13.59 2.04 0.35
C TRP A 66 14.80 2.48 -0.49
N ASP A 67 15.59 1.54 -0.93
CA ASP A 67 16.61 1.73 -1.96
C ASP A 67 16.05 1.35 -3.34
N PHE A 68 15.04 2.13 -3.76
CA PHE A 68 14.39 2.03 -5.07
C PHE A 68 14.30 3.42 -5.72
N ASP A 69 14.22 3.48 -7.04
CA ASP A 69 13.95 4.69 -7.80
C ASP A 69 12.52 5.19 -7.55
N THR A 70 12.30 5.79 -6.38
CA THR A 70 10.98 6.18 -5.88
C THR A 70 10.59 7.57 -6.36
N VAL A 71 9.36 7.71 -6.87
CA VAL A 71 8.80 8.98 -7.34
C VAL A 71 7.71 9.45 -6.38
N MET A 72 7.94 10.59 -5.72
CA MET A 72 6.93 11.25 -4.90
C MET A 72 5.95 12.02 -5.78
N CYS A 73 4.65 11.81 -5.56
CA CYS A 73 3.57 12.40 -6.35
C CYS A 73 2.74 13.39 -5.53
N ALA A 74 2.04 14.29 -6.19
CA ALA A 74 1.00 15.08 -5.54
C ALA A 74 -0.06 14.14 -4.91
N HIS A 75 -0.67 14.61 -3.82
CA HIS A 75 -1.63 13.83 -3.02
C HIS A 75 -2.77 13.24 -3.87
N GLY A 76 -2.95 11.92 -3.77
CA GLY A 76 -3.92 11.14 -4.54
C GLY A 76 -3.56 10.89 -6.00
N ARG A 77 -2.35 11.20 -6.48
CA ARG A 77 -1.94 11.07 -7.90
C ARG A 77 -0.98 9.92 -8.22
N PRO A 78 -0.50 9.10 -7.27
CA PRO A 78 0.41 7.99 -7.59
C PRO A 78 -0.10 7.05 -8.69
N MET A 79 -1.40 6.74 -8.73
CA MET A 79 -1.99 5.88 -9.78
C MET A 79 -1.77 6.45 -11.19
N ALA A 80 -2.05 7.75 -11.38
CA ALA A 80 -1.91 8.40 -12.68
C ALA A 80 -0.44 8.51 -13.10
N VAL A 81 0.45 8.83 -12.14
CA VAL A 81 1.90 8.92 -12.39
C VAL A 81 2.46 7.53 -12.71
N ALA A 82 2.08 6.49 -11.96
CA ALA A 82 2.47 5.12 -12.22
C ALA A 82 2.07 4.65 -13.62
N ALA A 83 0.83 4.94 -14.05
CA ALA A 83 0.35 4.64 -15.38
C ALA A 83 1.18 5.36 -16.48
N GLY A 84 1.57 6.62 -16.24
CA GLY A 84 2.46 7.37 -17.13
C GLY A 84 3.86 6.78 -17.21
N ILE A 85 4.47 6.46 -16.07
CA ILE A 85 5.79 5.80 -15.99
C ILE A 85 5.76 4.45 -16.71
N LYS A 86 4.75 3.63 -16.47
CA LYS A 86 4.64 2.32 -17.11
C LYS A 86 4.57 2.40 -18.63
N ARG A 87 3.92 3.42 -19.18
CA ARG A 87 3.88 3.66 -20.63
C ARG A 87 5.23 4.12 -21.19
N ALA A 88 5.97 4.93 -20.41
CA ALA A 88 7.32 5.39 -20.80
C ALA A 88 8.39 4.31 -20.58
N ARG A 89 8.20 3.43 -19.59
CA ARG A 89 9.11 2.35 -19.22
C ARG A 89 8.35 1.01 -19.14
N PRO A 90 8.02 0.41 -20.30
CA PRO A 90 7.24 -0.84 -20.35
C PRO A 90 7.94 -2.03 -19.68
N ASP A 91 9.28 -1.99 -19.60
CA ASP A 91 10.14 -3.00 -18.97
C ASP A 91 10.18 -2.91 -17.43
N ALA A 92 9.74 -1.78 -16.86
CA ALA A 92 9.76 -1.58 -15.42
C ALA A 92 8.58 -2.27 -14.72
N LEU A 93 8.81 -2.70 -13.48
CA LEU A 93 7.75 -3.03 -12.53
C LEU A 93 7.33 -1.74 -11.82
N VAL A 94 6.15 -1.26 -12.10
CA VAL A 94 5.68 0.02 -11.55
C VAL A 94 4.57 -0.21 -10.54
N ALA A 95 4.72 0.35 -9.34
CA ALA A 95 3.71 0.28 -8.28
C ALA A 95 3.25 1.67 -7.85
N ALA A 96 1.96 1.80 -7.54
CA ALA A 96 1.40 2.95 -6.85
C ALA A 96 1.14 2.57 -5.39
N TYR A 97 1.79 3.27 -4.45
CA TYR A 97 1.72 3.03 -3.02
C TYR A 97 1.04 4.19 -2.31
N LEU A 98 -0.12 3.93 -1.72
CA LEU A 98 -1.00 4.94 -1.13
C LEU A 98 -1.64 4.47 0.17
N GLY A 99 -2.05 5.44 1.00
CA GLY A 99 -3.07 5.21 2.03
C GLY A 99 -4.48 5.23 1.44
N ASP A 100 -5.43 4.68 2.18
CA ASP A 100 -6.86 4.63 1.82
C ASP A 100 -7.48 6.01 1.64
N GLY A 101 -7.11 6.99 2.47
CA GLY A 101 -7.55 8.38 2.31
C GLY A 101 -7.11 8.98 0.99
N ALA A 102 -5.88 8.71 0.55
CA ALA A 102 -5.37 9.18 -0.73
C ALA A 102 -6.05 8.47 -1.90
N ALA A 103 -6.11 7.12 -1.85
CA ALA A 103 -6.64 6.33 -2.96
C ALA A 103 -8.15 6.48 -3.16
N TYR A 104 -8.91 6.61 -2.06
CA TYR A 104 -10.38 6.52 -2.08
C TYR A 104 -11.09 7.83 -1.71
N SER A 105 -10.35 8.92 -1.55
CA SER A 105 -10.88 10.27 -1.44
C SER A 105 -10.36 11.12 -2.58
N ILE A 106 -9.24 11.81 -2.40
CA ILE A 106 -8.72 12.75 -3.39
C ILE A 106 -8.28 12.07 -4.70
N GLY A 107 -7.84 10.80 -4.64
CA GLY A 107 -7.42 9.98 -5.79
C GLY A 107 -8.47 8.98 -6.27
N THR A 108 -9.75 9.13 -5.90
CA THR A 108 -10.80 8.18 -6.29
C THR A 108 -10.95 8.08 -7.82
N ALA A 109 -10.90 9.21 -8.51
CA ALA A 109 -11.01 9.23 -9.97
C ALA A 109 -9.83 8.49 -10.62
N GLU A 110 -8.61 8.73 -10.16
CA GLU A 110 -7.41 8.05 -10.65
C GLU A 110 -7.47 6.55 -10.40
N THR A 111 -7.89 6.14 -9.20
CA THR A 111 -8.05 4.73 -8.82
C THR A 111 -9.07 4.03 -9.74
N VAL A 112 -10.25 4.62 -9.90
CA VAL A 112 -11.32 4.06 -10.73
C VAL A 112 -10.93 4.04 -12.21
N HIS A 113 -10.34 5.11 -12.73
CA HIS A 113 -9.95 5.18 -14.14
C HIS A 113 -8.75 4.28 -14.48
N CYS A 114 -7.79 4.08 -13.56
CA CYS A 114 -6.73 3.09 -13.75
C CYS A 114 -7.28 1.67 -13.76
N ALA A 115 -8.23 1.35 -12.88
CA ALA A 115 -8.91 0.06 -12.87
C ALA A 115 -9.72 -0.15 -14.18
N LEU A 116 -10.52 0.86 -14.59
CA LEU A 116 -11.34 0.79 -15.81
C LEU A 116 -10.51 0.55 -17.08
N ARG A 117 -9.30 1.14 -17.14
CA ARG A 117 -8.36 0.94 -18.25
C ARG A 117 -7.48 -0.29 -18.09
N ASN A 118 -7.62 -1.02 -16.99
CA ASN A 118 -6.76 -2.15 -16.62
C ASN A 118 -5.27 -1.82 -16.83
N GLU A 119 -4.84 -0.66 -16.28
CA GLU A 119 -3.45 -0.19 -16.43
C GLU A 119 -2.48 -1.22 -15.85
N ASN A 120 -1.42 -1.53 -16.57
CA ASN A 120 -0.42 -2.53 -16.18
C ASN A 120 0.51 -2.02 -15.08
N ILE A 121 -0.06 -1.74 -13.91
CA ILE A 121 0.61 -1.28 -12.69
C ILE A 121 0.12 -2.11 -11.50
N VAL A 122 0.89 -2.14 -10.43
CA VAL A 122 0.47 -2.71 -9.14
C VAL A 122 0.00 -1.57 -8.24
N ALA A 123 -1.24 -1.61 -7.76
CA ALA A 123 -1.77 -0.66 -6.79
C ALA A 123 -1.76 -1.29 -5.39
N ILE A 124 -0.97 -0.75 -4.48
CA ILE A 124 -0.88 -1.21 -3.10
C ILE A 124 -1.45 -0.12 -2.20
N VAL A 125 -2.60 -0.40 -1.59
CA VAL A 125 -3.31 0.57 -0.76
C VAL A 125 -3.38 0.11 0.68
N LEU A 126 -2.78 0.88 1.59
CA LEU A 126 -2.82 0.68 3.02
C LEU A 126 -4.11 1.27 3.59
N ASN A 127 -5.04 0.37 3.95
CA ASN A 127 -6.32 0.75 4.52
C ASN A 127 -6.29 0.67 6.05
N ASN A 128 -5.95 1.77 6.69
CA ASN A 128 -5.99 1.91 8.14
C ASN A 128 -7.17 2.80 8.65
N GLY A 129 -8.02 3.27 7.75
CA GLY A 129 -9.26 3.97 8.09
C GLY A 129 -9.08 5.42 8.54
N VAL A 130 -7.93 6.06 8.29
CA VAL A 130 -7.68 7.45 8.70
C VAL A 130 -6.70 8.17 7.75
N PHE A 131 -6.80 9.51 7.69
CA PHE A 131 -5.72 10.37 7.20
C PHE A 131 -4.70 10.55 8.33
N GLY A 132 -3.66 9.71 8.36
CA GLY A 132 -2.70 9.68 9.48
C GLY A 132 -1.83 10.92 9.59
N MET A 133 -1.17 11.33 8.51
CA MET A 133 -0.18 12.42 8.48
C MET A 133 -0.76 13.77 8.95
N THR A 134 -2.01 14.04 8.65
CA THR A 134 -2.67 15.31 8.98
C THR A 134 -3.33 15.33 10.37
N GLY A 135 -3.20 14.26 11.15
CA GLY A 135 -3.69 14.19 12.53
C GLY A 135 -4.86 13.25 12.78
N GLY A 136 -5.07 12.25 11.92
CA GLY A 136 -6.01 11.15 12.16
C GLY A 136 -7.47 11.49 11.87
N GLN A 137 -7.74 12.26 10.80
CA GLN A 137 -9.09 12.57 10.36
C GLN A 137 -9.77 11.34 9.73
N MET A 138 -11.07 11.36 9.68
CA MET A 138 -11.91 10.34 9.06
C MET A 138 -11.56 10.20 7.56
N ALA A 139 -11.30 8.96 7.13
CA ALA A 139 -11.13 8.58 5.73
C ALA A 139 -12.44 7.99 5.16
N PRO A 140 -12.56 7.81 3.85
CA PRO A 140 -13.73 7.15 3.27
C PRO A 140 -14.01 5.75 3.81
N THR A 141 -12.96 5.05 4.22
CA THR A 141 -12.98 3.68 4.74
C THR A 141 -13.16 3.56 6.25
N THR A 142 -13.16 4.67 6.99
CA THR A 142 -13.44 4.68 8.44
C THR A 142 -14.75 3.94 8.74
N LEU A 143 -14.72 3.00 9.68
CA LEU A 143 -15.88 2.17 10.00
C LEU A 143 -16.96 2.94 10.79
N PRO A 144 -18.25 2.55 10.70
CA PRO A 144 -19.29 3.10 11.55
C PRO A 144 -18.93 2.95 13.04
N GLY A 145 -19.11 4.01 13.81
CA GLY A 145 -18.74 4.04 15.22
C GLY A 145 -17.24 4.25 15.51
N GLN A 146 -16.35 4.12 14.52
CA GLN A 146 -14.93 4.38 14.70
C GLN A 146 -14.68 5.87 15.00
N LYS A 147 -13.95 6.12 16.08
CA LYS A 147 -13.57 7.48 16.50
C LYS A 147 -12.30 7.91 15.76
N THR A 148 -12.33 9.14 15.27
CA THR A 148 -11.20 9.81 14.62
C THR A 148 -11.16 11.28 15.04
N ALA A 149 -10.13 12.03 14.63
CA ALA A 149 -10.05 13.45 14.95
C ALA A 149 -11.23 14.28 14.43
N SER A 150 -11.84 13.87 13.31
CA SER A 150 -13.04 14.54 12.73
C SER A 150 -14.36 13.80 12.98
N SER A 151 -14.34 12.64 13.65
CA SER A 151 -15.50 11.88 14.11
C SER A 151 -15.36 11.47 15.56
N VAL A 152 -15.26 12.45 16.47
CA VAL A 152 -14.92 12.24 17.89
C VAL A 152 -15.93 11.33 18.62
N LYS A 153 -17.21 11.41 18.25
CA LYS A 153 -18.28 10.54 18.80
C LYS A 153 -18.40 9.19 18.09
N GLY A 154 -17.56 8.94 17.08
CA GLY A 154 -17.65 7.82 16.15
C GLY A 154 -18.33 8.24 14.84
N ARG A 155 -17.93 7.59 13.72
CA ARG A 155 -18.55 7.84 12.41
C ARG A 155 -20.04 7.46 12.43
N ASP A 156 -20.88 8.39 12.08
CA ASP A 156 -22.32 8.18 11.87
C ASP A 156 -22.62 8.17 10.35
N PRO A 157 -23.00 7.02 9.77
CA PRO A 157 -23.31 6.92 8.34
C PRO A 157 -24.46 7.82 7.89
N LYS A 158 -25.37 8.24 8.79
CA LYS A 158 -26.50 9.12 8.45
C LYS A 158 -26.05 10.54 8.15
N THR A 159 -24.99 11.00 8.80
CA THR A 159 -24.51 12.39 8.68
C THR A 159 -23.18 12.50 7.95
N GLN A 160 -22.37 11.44 7.97
CA GLN A 160 -21.01 11.41 7.42
C GLN A 160 -20.85 10.43 6.25
N GLY A 161 -21.93 9.87 5.74
CA GLY A 161 -21.95 8.96 4.61
C GLY A 161 -21.47 7.54 4.92
N GLY A 162 -21.72 6.63 3.97
CA GLY A 162 -21.34 5.23 4.07
C GLY A 162 -19.83 4.98 3.93
N VAL A 163 -19.41 3.76 4.25
CA VAL A 163 -18.01 3.32 4.09
C VAL A 163 -17.73 3.03 2.62
N PHE A 164 -16.62 3.55 2.11
CA PHE A 164 -16.14 3.20 0.77
C PHE A 164 -15.63 1.76 0.75
N ASP A 165 -16.13 0.98 -0.20
CA ASP A 165 -15.71 -0.41 -0.42
C ASP A 165 -15.15 -0.56 -1.83
N ILE A 166 -13.83 -0.71 -1.93
CA ILE A 166 -13.13 -0.81 -3.21
C ILE A 166 -13.58 -2.05 -4.00
N VAL A 167 -13.84 -3.17 -3.32
CA VAL A 167 -14.25 -4.42 -3.98
C VAL A 167 -15.62 -4.23 -4.66
N LYS A 168 -16.55 -3.56 -3.99
CA LYS A 168 -17.86 -3.21 -4.57
C LYS A 168 -17.76 -2.16 -5.66
N THR A 169 -16.72 -1.33 -5.64
CA THR A 169 -16.56 -0.23 -6.60
C THR A 169 -15.94 -0.71 -7.91
N ILE A 170 -14.89 -1.55 -7.85
CA ILE A 170 -14.13 -1.97 -9.04
C ILE A 170 -14.16 -3.48 -9.29
N GLY A 171 -14.71 -4.28 -8.38
CA GLY A 171 -14.61 -5.74 -8.46
C GLY A 171 -15.38 -6.39 -9.63
N TYR A 172 -16.23 -5.64 -10.33
CA TYR A 172 -16.91 -6.07 -11.57
C TYR A 172 -16.35 -5.40 -12.82
N MET A 173 -15.29 -4.61 -12.69
CA MET A 173 -14.50 -4.14 -13.82
C MET A 173 -13.60 -5.28 -14.31
N ASP A 174 -13.22 -5.24 -15.58
CA ASP A 174 -12.32 -6.23 -16.18
C ASP A 174 -10.86 -5.94 -15.78
N ILE A 175 -10.58 -6.09 -14.48
CA ILE A 175 -9.25 -5.92 -13.90
C ILE A 175 -8.55 -7.27 -13.77
N ALA A 176 -7.24 -7.29 -14.02
CA ALA A 176 -6.45 -8.53 -13.99
C ALA A 176 -6.43 -9.20 -12.62
N TYR A 177 -6.38 -8.42 -11.55
CA TYR A 177 -6.24 -8.95 -10.20
C TYR A 177 -6.76 -7.98 -9.12
N LEU A 178 -7.46 -8.50 -8.11
CA LEU A 178 -7.87 -7.78 -6.93
C LEU A 178 -7.74 -8.68 -5.69
N ALA A 179 -6.97 -8.26 -4.71
CA ALA A 179 -6.77 -9.00 -3.47
C ALA A 179 -6.88 -8.11 -2.23
N ARG A 180 -7.20 -8.71 -1.10
CA ARG A 180 -7.20 -8.08 0.23
C ARG A 180 -6.56 -9.00 1.24
N ALA A 181 -5.71 -8.45 2.09
CA ALA A 181 -5.12 -9.14 3.24
C ALA A 181 -5.11 -8.22 4.46
N ALA A 182 -5.12 -8.80 5.65
CA ALA A 182 -4.85 -8.09 6.89
C ALA A 182 -3.40 -8.37 7.33
N LEU A 183 -2.74 -7.37 7.89
CA LEU A 183 -1.36 -7.46 8.41
C LEU A 183 -1.35 -7.59 9.95
N ASP A 184 -2.37 -8.24 10.50
CA ASP A 184 -2.66 -8.37 11.93
C ASP A 184 -2.07 -9.64 12.57
N SER A 185 -1.54 -10.54 11.76
CA SER A 185 -1.01 -11.82 12.19
C SER A 185 0.09 -12.32 11.26
N PRO A 186 0.97 -13.25 11.70
CA PRO A 186 1.96 -13.86 10.83
C PRO A 186 1.34 -14.52 9.57
N ALA A 187 0.20 -15.17 9.73
CA ALA A 187 -0.52 -15.78 8.60
C ALA A 187 -1.04 -14.72 7.62
N GLY A 188 -1.55 -13.59 8.13
CA GLY A 188 -1.98 -12.44 7.34
C GLY A 188 -0.83 -11.82 6.55
N ILE A 189 0.34 -11.67 7.18
CA ILE A 189 1.57 -11.16 6.56
C ILE A 189 2.02 -12.08 5.41
N ILE A 190 2.11 -13.39 5.65
CA ILE A 190 2.47 -14.38 4.62
C ILE A 190 1.47 -14.35 3.46
N LYS A 191 0.18 -14.22 3.75
CA LYS A 191 -0.86 -14.10 2.73
C LYS A 191 -0.69 -12.82 1.90
N ALA A 192 -0.42 -11.68 2.54
CA ALA A 192 -0.18 -10.42 1.86
C ALA A 192 1.04 -10.51 0.93
N GLN A 193 2.13 -11.10 1.40
CA GLN A 193 3.33 -11.33 0.60
C GLN A 193 3.04 -12.17 -0.66
N LYS A 194 2.28 -13.25 -0.53
CA LYS A 194 1.85 -14.08 -1.68
C LYS A 194 0.96 -13.33 -2.68
N TYR A 195 0.24 -12.32 -2.23
CA TYR A 195 -0.61 -11.52 -3.12
C TYR A 195 0.19 -10.45 -3.88
N ILE A 196 1.34 -10.04 -3.36
CA ILE A 196 2.23 -9.05 -4.01
C ILE A 196 3.18 -9.73 -5.01
N GLN A 197 3.58 -10.97 -4.76
CA GLN A 197 4.37 -11.82 -5.66
C GLN A 197 3.57 -12.37 -6.83
#